data_9233c503ec2b3f05d74d49ff5a8a0abd
#
_entry.id   9233c503ec2b3f05d74d49ff5a8a0abd
#
_cell.length_a   1.000
_cell.length_b   1.000
_cell.length_c   1.000
_cell.angle_alpha   90.00
_cell.angle_beta   90.00
_cell.angle_gamma   90.00
#
_symmetry.space_group_name_H-M   'P 1'
#
loop_
_entity.id
_entity.type
_entity.pdbx_description
1 polymer ?
#
loop_
_entity_poly.entity_id
_entity_poly.type
_entity_poly.pdbx_seq_one_letter_code
_entity_poly.pdbx_strand_id
1 'polypeptide(L)'
;MKQRTLTCVVLALISMVLLSCFHFPYVPELTALCLGCGAVWEILGAYGVKSRALRIVGYAYAILLPFFPFGENKYWMLVLLVLGLGYFTYLMHWIGKPAKAWMPGVSVLFAVSLYRGLAAYGKLPHGAVSLCLTGVICALTDIFAYLVGSRFGKHKLAPKVSPGKSIEGALGGLIATVVIVTLVFPPYFGNAWLLAL
;
A
#
# COMPACT_ATOMS: atom_id res chain seq x y z
N MET A 1 22.64 14.21 -2.00
CA MET A 1 21.51 14.83 -1.28
C MET A 1 20.54 15.53 -2.23
N LYS A 2 20.96 16.41 -3.13
CA LYS A 2 20.07 17.18 -4.04
C LYS A 2 19.08 16.33 -4.87
N GLN A 3 19.50 15.19 -5.44
CA GLN A 3 18.61 14.33 -6.22
C GLN A 3 17.48 13.71 -5.40
N ARG A 4 17.76 13.24 -4.17
CA ARG A 4 16.73 12.66 -3.28
C ARG A 4 15.69 13.70 -2.88
N THR A 5 16.13 14.91 -2.55
CA THR A 5 15.23 16.02 -2.20
C THR A 5 14.35 16.41 -3.38
N LEU A 6 14.92 16.50 -4.60
CA LEU A 6 14.15 16.79 -5.80
C LEU A 6 13.08 15.69 -6.07
N THR A 7 13.45 14.42 -5.95
CA THR A 7 12.51 13.31 -6.14
C THR A 7 11.36 13.39 -5.11
N CYS A 8 11.66 13.66 -3.85
CA CYS A 8 10.63 13.82 -2.82
C CYS A 8 9.67 14.97 -3.12
N VAL A 9 10.19 16.12 -3.56
CA VAL A 9 9.37 17.28 -3.93
C VAL A 9 8.48 16.97 -5.13
N VAL A 10 9.03 16.35 -6.17
CA VAL A 10 8.26 15.96 -7.37
C VAL A 10 7.16 14.98 -7.01
N LEU A 11 7.45 13.94 -6.21
CA LEU A 11 6.45 12.97 -5.76
C LEU A 11 5.36 13.62 -4.89
N ALA A 12 5.73 14.56 -4.02
CA ALA A 12 4.76 15.29 -3.21
C ALA A 12 3.83 16.14 -4.07
N LEU A 13 4.36 16.84 -5.08
CA LEU A 13 3.56 17.62 -6.02
C LEU A 13 2.61 16.75 -6.85
N ILE A 14 3.10 15.61 -7.36
CA ILE A 14 2.27 14.65 -8.10
C ILE A 14 1.16 14.12 -7.19
N SER A 15 1.47 13.76 -5.96
CA SER A 15 0.47 13.28 -4.99
C SER A 15 -0.57 14.33 -4.68
N MET A 16 -0.17 15.60 -4.53
CA MET A 16 -1.07 16.71 -4.28
C MET A 16 -2.03 16.94 -5.46
N VAL A 17 -1.54 16.89 -6.69
CA VAL A 17 -2.37 17.02 -7.91
C VAL A 17 -3.35 15.84 -8.01
N LEU A 18 -2.87 14.60 -7.80
CA LEU A 18 -3.73 13.43 -7.83
C LEU A 18 -4.84 13.49 -6.77
N LEU A 19 -4.53 13.93 -5.55
CA LEU A 19 -5.51 14.09 -4.48
C LEU A 19 -6.54 15.18 -4.80
N SER A 20 -6.13 16.29 -5.41
CA SER A 20 -7.04 17.35 -5.87
C SER A 20 -8.02 16.85 -6.93
N CYS A 21 -7.58 15.93 -7.79
CA CYS A 21 -8.39 15.34 -8.83
C CYS A 21 -9.18 14.08 -8.37
N PHE A 22 -9.02 13.65 -7.12
CA PHE A 22 -9.58 12.38 -6.63
C PHE A 22 -11.09 12.33 -6.58
N HIS A 23 -11.78 13.49 -6.63
CA HIS A 23 -13.24 13.59 -6.70
C HIS A 23 -13.80 13.26 -8.09
N PHE A 24 -12.98 13.24 -9.15
CA PHE A 24 -13.44 12.81 -10.47
C PHE A 24 -13.65 11.29 -10.52
N PRO A 25 -14.73 10.82 -11.17
CA PRO A 25 -15.23 9.45 -11.03
C PRO A 25 -14.22 8.35 -11.40
N TYR A 26 -13.28 8.59 -12.29
CA TYR A 26 -12.34 7.56 -12.76
C TYR A 26 -10.90 7.76 -12.30
N VAL A 27 -10.59 8.86 -11.61
CA VAL A 27 -9.22 9.15 -11.18
C VAL A 27 -8.71 8.14 -10.14
N PRO A 28 -9.50 7.72 -9.12
CA PRO A 28 -9.07 6.70 -8.17
C PRO A 28 -8.77 5.35 -8.84
N GLU A 29 -9.62 4.92 -9.78
CA GLU A 29 -9.43 3.68 -10.53
C GLU A 29 -8.19 3.72 -11.43
N LEU A 30 -7.98 4.82 -12.15
CA LEU A 30 -6.81 5.02 -12.99
C LEU A 30 -5.51 5.08 -12.16
N THR A 31 -5.56 5.72 -11.00
CA THR A 31 -4.43 5.76 -10.06
C THR A 31 -4.11 4.35 -9.54
N ALA A 32 -5.12 3.60 -9.14
CA ALA A 32 -4.96 2.22 -8.69
C ALA A 32 -4.40 1.31 -9.80
N LEU A 33 -4.85 1.49 -11.04
CA LEU A 33 -4.35 0.78 -12.22
C LEU A 33 -2.87 1.08 -12.48
N CYS A 34 -2.48 2.35 -12.50
CA CYS A 34 -1.09 2.75 -12.73
C CYS A 34 -0.15 2.20 -11.65
N LEU A 35 -0.54 2.35 -10.38
CA LEU A 35 0.24 1.85 -9.25
C LEU A 35 0.28 0.32 -9.23
N GLY A 36 -0.83 -0.35 -9.53
CA GLY A 36 -0.91 -1.80 -9.64
C GLY A 36 -0.01 -2.36 -10.73
N CYS A 37 -0.03 -1.77 -11.92
CA CYS A 37 0.88 -2.17 -13.02
C CYS A 37 2.34 -1.92 -12.69
N GLY A 38 2.65 -0.78 -12.05
CA GLY A 38 3.99 -0.48 -11.56
C GLY A 38 4.50 -1.51 -10.55
N ALA A 39 3.64 -1.87 -9.57
CA ALA A 39 3.95 -2.89 -8.57
C ALA A 39 4.19 -4.27 -9.21
N VAL A 40 3.37 -4.67 -10.19
CA VAL A 40 3.59 -5.92 -10.94
C VAL A 40 4.95 -5.92 -11.62
N TRP A 41 5.30 -4.83 -12.30
CA TRP A 41 6.58 -4.72 -12.98
C TRP A 41 7.76 -4.83 -12.02
N GLU A 42 7.71 -4.10 -10.91
CA GLU A 42 8.78 -4.05 -9.91
C GLU A 42 8.91 -5.38 -9.16
N ILE A 43 7.80 -5.94 -8.66
CA ILE A 43 7.79 -7.19 -7.91
C ILE A 43 8.28 -8.35 -8.78
N LEU A 44 7.73 -8.53 -9.97
CA LEU A 44 8.16 -9.62 -10.85
C LEU A 44 9.59 -9.44 -11.32
N GLY A 45 10.06 -8.19 -11.48
CA GLY A 45 11.46 -7.86 -11.75
C GLY A 45 12.38 -8.26 -10.60
N ALA A 46 12.03 -7.90 -9.37
CA ALA A 46 12.80 -8.21 -8.15
C ALA A 46 12.94 -9.72 -7.92
N TYR A 47 11.91 -10.50 -8.23
CA TYR A 47 11.97 -11.97 -8.17
C TYR A 47 12.63 -12.63 -9.40
N GLY A 48 13.08 -11.84 -10.38
CA GLY A 48 13.71 -12.36 -11.59
C GLY A 48 12.77 -13.17 -12.49
N VAL A 49 11.48 -12.90 -12.45
CA VAL A 49 10.46 -13.60 -13.25
C VAL A 49 10.55 -13.15 -14.71
N LYS A 50 11.11 -14.01 -15.58
CA LYS A 50 11.27 -13.74 -17.03
C LYS A 50 10.09 -14.24 -17.86
N SER A 51 9.22 -15.09 -17.31
CA SER A 51 8.11 -15.70 -18.04
C SER A 51 7.08 -14.65 -18.48
N ARG A 52 6.81 -14.60 -19.79
CA ARG A 52 5.79 -13.71 -20.38
C ARG A 52 4.40 -14.05 -19.87
N ALA A 53 4.06 -15.33 -19.75
CA ALA A 53 2.75 -15.76 -19.25
C ALA A 53 2.45 -15.24 -17.85
N LEU A 54 3.41 -15.37 -16.92
CA LEU A 54 3.25 -14.86 -15.55
C LEU A 54 3.10 -13.33 -15.49
N ARG A 55 3.83 -12.61 -16.32
CA ARG A 55 3.70 -11.15 -16.41
C ARG A 55 2.33 -10.76 -16.95
N ILE A 56 1.84 -11.43 -18.00
CA ILE A 56 0.50 -11.18 -18.58
C ILE A 56 -0.57 -11.38 -17.50
N VAL A 57 -0.51 -12.48 -16.74
CA VAL A 57 -1.47 -12.74 -15.66
C VAL A 57 -1.41 -11.66 -14.57
N GLY A 58 -0.22 -11.26 -14.13
CA GLY A 58 -0.04 -10.19 -13.17
C GLY A 58 -0.65 -8.86 -13.64
N TYR A 59 -0.39 -8.48 -14.88
CA TYR A 59 -0.97 -7.26 -15.47
C TYR A 59 -2.48 -7.38 -15.68
N ALA A 60 -2.98 -8.53 -16.15
CA ALA A 60 -4.42 -8.75 -16.27
C ALA A 60 -5.12 -8.58 -14.91
N TYR A 61 -4.51 -9.12 -13.85
CA TYR A 61 -5.04 -8.94 -12.49
C TYR A 61 -5.03 -7.46 -12.06
N ALA A 62 -3.93 -6.74 -12.31
CA ALA A 62 -3.81 -5.32 -11.98
C ALA A 62 -4.79 -4.44 -12.78
N ILE A 63 -5.10 -4.81 -14.02
CA ILE A 63 -6.03 -4.07 -14.88
C ILE A 63 -7.48 -4.36 -14.50
N LEU A 64 -7.83 -5.62 -14.27
CA LEU A 64 -9.21 -6.04 -14.06
C LEU A 64 -9.72 -5.71 -12.65
N LEU A 65 -8.89 -5.87 -11.63
CA LEU A 65 -9.32 -5.76 -10.25
C LEU A 65 -9.87 -4.37 -9.86
N PRO A 66 -9.26 -3.24 -10.25
CA PRO A 66 -9.80 -1.91 -9.92
C PRO A 66 -11.19 -1.64 -10.47
N PHE A 67 -11.50 -2.17 -11.67
CA PHE A 67 -12.76 -1.95 -12.35
C PHE A 67 -13.82 -3.01 -12.06
N PHE A 68 -13.45 -4.08 -11.35
CA PHE A 68 -14.42 -5.14 -11.08
C PHE A 68 -15.51 -4.63 -10.14
N PRO A 69 -16.79 -4.71 -10.54
CA PRO A 69 -17.91 -4.29 -9.71
C PRO A 69 -18.10 -5.34 -8.60
N PHE A 70 -17.43 -5.15 -7.50
CA PHE A 70 -17.76 -5.90 -6.29
C PHE A 70 -19.08 -5.33 -5.77
N GLY A 71 -20.18 -5.91 -6.22
CA GLY A 71 -21.51 -5.67 -5.67
C GLY A 71 -21.54 -6.01 -4.18
N GLU A 72 -22.72 -6.12 -3.60
CA GLU A 72 -22.93 -6.40 -2.17
C GLU A 72 -22.20 -7.66 -1.67
N ASN A 73 -21.75 -8.53 -2.57
CA ASN A 73 -21.16 -9.82 -2.26
C ASN A 73 -19.63 -9.74 -2.14
N LYS A 74 -19.16 -9.34 -0.94
CA LYS A 74 -17.73 -9.26 -0.57
C LYS A 74 -16.92 -10.56 -0.80
N TYR A 75 -17.58 -11.69 -0.94
CA TYR A 75 -16.94 -12.99 -1.15
C TYR A 75 -16.28 -13.13 -2.54
N TRP A 76 -16.72 -12.38 -3.56
CA TRP A 76 -16.09 -12.41 -4.88
C TRP A 76 -14.63 -11.99 -4.85
N MET A 77 -14.28 -11.05 -3.98
CA MET A 77 -12.89 -10.63 -3.82
C MET A 77 -12.02 -11.78 -3.28
N LEU A 78 -12.55 -12.54 -2.31
CA LEU A 78 -11.86 -13.72 -1.78
C LEU A 78 -11.71 -14.80 -2.86
N VAL A 79 -12.75 -15.06 -3.63
CA VAL A 79 -12.72 -16.04 -4.73
C VAL A 79 -11.68 -15.66 -5.78
N LEU A 80 -11.65 -14.40 -6.23
CA LEU A 80 -10.66 -13.94 -7.20
C LEU A 80 -9.24 -14.01 -6.64
N LEU A 81 -9.05 -13.70 -5.36
CA LEU A 81 -7.76 -13.79 -4.70
C LEU A 81 -7.28 -15.24 -4.65
N VAL A 82 -8.13 -16.18 -4.25
CA VAL A 82 -7.81 -17.61 -4.19
C VAL A 82 -7.56 -18.19 -5.58
N LEU A 83 -8.38 -17.85 -6.56
CA LEU A 83 -8.19 -18.29 -7.95
C LEU A 83 -6.90 -17.72 -8.56
N GLY A 84 -6.63 -16.44 -8.33
CA GLY A 84 -5.40 -15.79 -8.79
C GLY A 84 -4.15 -16.41 -8.15
N LEU A 85 -4.20 -16.71 -6.86
CA LEU A 85 -3.13 -17.38 -6.14
C LEU A 85 -2.92 -18.80 -6.66
N GLY A 86 -4.01 -19.57 -6.81
CA GLY A 86 -3.96 -20.92 -7.35
C GLY A 86 -3.42 -20.99 -8.77
N TYR A 87 -3.87 -20.10 -9.65
CA TYR A 87 -3.36 -20.00 -11.00
C TYR A 87 -1.88 -19.61 -11.03
N PHE A 88 -1.47 -18.65 -10.22
CA PHE A 88 -0.08 -18.22 -10.16
C PHE A 88 0.85 -19.31 -9.63
N THR A 89 0.44 -20.03 -8.58
CA THR A 89 1.22 -21.16 -8.05
C THR A 89 1.29 -22.32 -9.05
N TYR A 90 0.18 -22.61 -9.76
CA TYR A 90 0.16 -23.59 -10.82
C TYR A 90 1.14 -23.28 -11.95
N LEU A 91 1.13 -22.04 -12.47
CA LEU A 91 2.06 -21.61 -13.51
C LEU A 91 3.52 -21.69 -13.07
N MET A 92 3.82 -21.33 -11.84
CA MET A 92 5.18 -21.39 -11.32
C MET A 92 5.66 -22.82 -11.11
N HIS A 93 4.77 -23.75 -10.72
CA HIS A 93 5.08 -25.16 -10.66
C HIS A 93 5.41 -25.72 -12.03
N TRP A 94 4.60 -25.38 -13.02
CA TRP A 94 4.81 -25.81 -14.41
C TRP A 94 6.11 -25.29 -15.04
N ILE A 95 6.61 -24.12 -14.61
CA ILE A 95 7.89 -23.52 -15.07
C ILE A 95 9.10 -24.12 -14.32
N GLY A 96 8.91 -25.06 -13.40
CA GLY A 96 9.98 -25.80 -12.74
C GLY A 96 10.71 -25.09 -11.59
N LYS A 97 10.07 -24.14 -10.90
CA LYS A 97 10.61 -23.49 -9.71
C LYS A 97 9.66 -23.62 -8.48
N PRO A 98 9.51 -24.84 -7.92
CA PRO A 98 8.43 -25.08 -6.95
C PRO A 98 8.62 -24.42 -5.59
N ALA A 99 9.83 -24.40 -5.03
CA ALA A 99 10.04 -24.07 -3.62
C ALA A 99 9.85 -22.60 -3.21
N LYS A 100 9.98 -21.64 -4.15
CA LYS A 100 9.78 -20.19 -3.90
C LYS A 100 8.79 -19.56 -4.87
N ALA A 101 8.06 -20.38 -5.56
CA ALA A 101 7.22 -19.99 -6.69
C ALA A 101 6.00 -19.15 -6.28
N TRP A 102 5.47 -19.39 -5.11
CA TRP A 102 4.29 -18.71 -4.60
C TRP A 102 4.56 -17.27 -4.12
N MET A 103 5.81 -16.95 -3.71
CA MET A 103 6.15 -15.65 -3.16
C MET A 103 5.84 -14.48 -4.12
N PRO A 104 6.30 -14.47 -5.40
CA PRO A 104 5.97 -13.36 -6.28
C PRO A 104 4.46 -13.25 -6.56
N GLY A 105 3.74 -14.38 -6.59
CA GLY A 105 2.29 -14.39 -6.75
C GLY A 105 1.58 -13.72 -5.59
N VAL A 106 1.87 -14.14 -4.37
CA VAL A 106 1.32 -13.52 -3.15
C VAL A 106 1.65 -12.03 -3.10
N SER A 107 2.90 -11.65 -3.40
CA SER A 107 3.31 -10.24 -3.36
C SER A 107 2.54 -9.39 -4.36
N VAL A 108 2.33 -9.89 -5.59
CA VAL A 108 1.54 -9.19 -6.61
C VAL A 108 0.08 -9.08 -6.19
N LEU A 109 -0.53 -10.20 -5.76
CA LEU A 109 -1.93 -10.20 -5.33
C LEU A 109 -2.15 -9.25 -4.15
N PHE A 110 -1.26 -9.26 -3.18
CA PHE A 110 -1.31 -8.36 -2.02
C PHE A 110 -1.21 -6.90 -2.43
N ALA A 111 -0.19 -6.54 -3.23
CA ALA A 111 0.03 -5.17 -3.69
C ALA A 111 -1.18 -4.65 -4.51
N VAL A 112 -1.67 -5.44 -5.47
CA VAL A 112 -2.81 -5.04 -6.31
C VAL A 112 -4.09 -4.90 -5.48
N SER A 113 -4.30 -5.77 -4.47
CA SER A 113 -5.44 -5.66 -3.55
C SER A 113 -5.39 -4.38 -2.71
N LEU A 114 -4.20 -3.95 -2.27
CA LEU A 114 -4.02 -2.66 -1.58
C LEU A 114 -4.41 -1.48 -2.49
N TYR A 115 -3.97 -1.49 -3.75
CA TYR A 115 -4.33 -0.43 -4.70
C TYR A 115 -5.82 -0.45 -5.06
N ARG A 116 -6.46 -1.62 -5.04
CA ARG A 116 -7.92 -1.69 -5.13
C ARG A 116 -8.60 -0.98 -3.95
N GLY A 117 -8.04 -1.08 -2.74
CA GLY A 117 -8.48 -0.29 -1.59
C GLY A 117 -8.44 1.21 -1.87
N LEU A 118 -7.39 1.71 -2.54
CA LEU A 118 -7.27 3.10 -2.96
C LEU A 118 -8.43 3.53 -3.86
N ALA A 119 -8.80 2.72 -4.86
CA ALA A 119 -9.96 2.99 -5.72
C ALA A 119 -11.28 3.01 -4.93
N ALA A 120 -11.41 2.20 -3.88
CA ALA A 120 -12.58 2.20 -3.01
C ALA A 120 -12.74 3.51 -2.20
N TYR A 121 -11.64 4.13 -1.79
CA TYR A 121 -11.68 5.44 -1.12
C TYR A 121 -12.32 6.52 -1.99
N GLY A 122 -12.14 6.49 -3.32
CA GLY A 122 -12.76 7.44 -4.24
C GLY A 122 -14.29 7.41 -4.23
N LYS A 123 -14.90 6.32 -3.77
CA LYS A 123 -16.36 6.13 -3.68
C LYS A 123 -16.94 6.55 -2.33
N LEU A 124 -16.09 6.87 -1.35
CA LEU A 124 -16.54 7.28 -0.03
C LEU A 124 -16.78 8.79 0.02
N PRO A 125 -17.79 9.24 0.80
CA PRO A 125 -17.90 10.65 1.17
C PRO A 125 -16.57 11.09 1.80
N HIS A 126 -16.00 12.18 1.28
CA HIS A 126 -14.69 12.67 1.76
C HIS A 126 -13.49 11.70 1.57
N GLY A 127 -13.55 10.79 0.61
CA GLY A 127 -12.51 9.79 0.38
C GLY A 127 -11.12 10.39 0.14
N ALA A 128 -11.01 11.51 -0.58
CA ALA A 128 -9.75 12.24 -0.78
C ALA A 128 -9.16 12.74 0.56
N VAL A 129 -10.01 13.27 1.46
CA VAL A 129 -9.58 13.74 2.79
C VAL A 129 -9.09 12.58 3.63
N SER A 130 -9.82 11.46 3.63
CA SER A 130 -9.43 10.24 4.36
C SER A 130 -8.10 9.68 3.87
N LEU A 131 -7.86 9.74 2.56
CA LEU A 131 -6.59 9.32 1.97
C LEU A 131 -5.44 10.25 2.35
N CYS A 132 -5.67 11.58 2.32
CA CYS A 132 -4.70 12.56 2.80
C CYS A 132 -4.35 12.32 4.27
N LEU A 133 -5.34 12.11 5.13
CA LEU A 133 -5.13 11.82 6.55
C LEU A 133 -4.29 10.56 6.75
N THR A 134 -4.59 9.49 6.00
CA THR A 134 -3.79 8.27 6.05
C THR A 134 -2.32 8.54 5.69
N GLY A 135 -2.07 9.31 4.65
CA GLY A 135 -0.71 9.72 4.25
C GLY A 135 0.00 10.54 5.34
N VAL A 136 -0.72 11.49 5.96
CA VAL A 136 -0.19 12.30 7.07
C VAL A 136 0.14 11.43 8.28
N ILE A 137 -0.73 10.49 8.65
CA ILE A 137 -0.52 9.55 9.75
C ILE A 137 0.75 8.71 9.51
N CYS A 138 0.91 8.16 8.31
CA CYS A 138 2.11 7.40 7.95
C CYS A 138 3.38 8.27 8.04
N ALA A 139 3.35 9.48 7.50
CA ALA A 139 4.49 10.39 7.54
C ALA A 139 4.86 10.81 8.97
N LEU A 140 3.88 11.13 9.81
CA LEU A 140 4.09 11.47 11.22
C LEU A 140 4.72 10.30 11.96
N THR A 141 4.19 9.09 11.77
CA THR A 141 4.73 7.88 12.41
C THR A 141 6.20 7.67 12.04
N ASP A 142 6.56 7.81 10.78
CA ASP A 142 7.95 7.64 10.32
C ASP A 142 8.87 8.74 10.87
N ILE A 143 8.42 10.01 10.87
CA ILE A 143 9.19 11.13 11.39
C ILE A 143 9.48 10.94 12.89
N PHE A 144 8.43 10.67 13.68
CA PHE A 144 8.60 10.50 15.12
C PHE A 144 9.33 9.22 15.48
N ALA A 145 9.13 8.13 14.73
CA ALA A 145 9.90 6.91 14.89
C ALA A 145 11.41 7.15 14.66
N TYR A 146 11.74 7.95 13.65
CA TYR A 146 13.12 8.35 13.39
C TYR A 146 13.67 9.26 14.50
N LEU A 147 12.93 10.30 14.91
CA LEU A 147 13.39 11.26 15.94
C LEU A 147 13.61 10.58 17.28
N VAL A 148 12.68 9.77 17.73
CA VAL A 148 12.78 9.04 18.99
C VAL A 148 13.85 7.94 18.89
N GLY A 149 13.84 7.19 17.80
CA GLY A 149 14.77 6.08 17.58
C GLY A 149 16.23 6.53 17.46
N SER A 150 16.49 7.70 16.87
CA SER A 150 17.85 8.25 16.75
C SER A 150 18.41 8.77 18.09
N ARG A 151 17.54 9.23 19.01
CA ARG A 151 17.96 9.78 20.31
C ARG A 151 17.92 8.73 21.43
N PHE A 152 16.92 7.88 21.45
CA PHE A 152 16.62 6.98 22.56
C PHE A 152 16.69 5.50 22.18
N GLY A 153 16.93 5.15 20.91
CA GLY A 153 16.91 3.78 20.42
C GLY A 153 18.08 2.94 20.94
N LYS A 154 17.79 2.08 21.88
CA LYS A 154 18.75 1.12 22.46
C LYS A 154 18.53 -0.30 21.93
N HIS A 155 17.27 -0.72 21.77
CA HIS A 155 16.93 -2.07 21.36
C HIS A 155 16.57 -2.09 19.86
N LYS A 156 17.26 -2.93 19.09
CA LYS A 156 17.02 -3.05 17.65
C LYS A 156 15.73 -3.82 17.38
N LEU A 157 14.85 -3.27 16.53
CA LEU A 157 13.58 -3.89 16.17
C LEU A 157 13.78 -5.13 15.27
N ALA A 158 14.62 -5.01 14.26
CA ALA A 158 14.90 -6.08 13.30
C ALA A 158 16.35 -6.04 12.84
N PRO A 159 17.34 -6.53 13.64
CA PRO A 159 18.76 -6.36 13.36
C PRO A 159 19.22 -6.86 12.00
N LYS A 160 18.64 -7.98 11.52
CA LYS A 160 19.01 -8.61 10.24
C LYS A 160 18.37 -7.95 9.01
N VAL A 161 17.23 -7.28 9.16
CA VAL A 161 16.45 -6.72 8.02
C VAL A 161 16.63 -5.22 7.96
N SER A 162 16.57 -4.53 9.09
CA SER A 162 16.70 -3.08 9.18
C SER A 162 17.45 -2.68 10.46
N PRO A 163 18.79 -2.62 10.41
CA PRO A 163 19.62 -2.36 11.58
C PRO A 163 19.46 -0.93 12.13
N GLY A 164 18.87 -0.02 11.37
CA GLY A 164 18.61 1.36 11.79
C GLY A 164 17.37 1.53 12.67
N LYS A 165 16.41 0.57 12.64
CA LYS A 165 15.15 0.69 13.39
C LYS A 165 15.28 0.17 14.83
N SER A 166 14.65 0.91 15.78
CA SER A 166 14.62 0.56 17.22
C SER A 166 13.19 0.39 17.72
N ILE A 167 13.01 -0.38 18.77
CA ILE A 167 11.73 -0.61 19.44
C ILE A 167 11.21 0.70 20.05
N GLU A 168 12.08 1.46 20.69
CA GLU A 168 11.76 2.76 21.29
C GLU A 168 11.31 3.76 20.21
N GLY A 169 11.94 3.72 19.03
CA GLY A 169 11.53 4.53 17.90
C GLY A 169 10.12 4.16 17.41
N ALA A 170 9.84 2.87 17.26
CA ALA A 170 8.53 2.39 16.84
C ALA A 170 7.42 2.79 17.82
N LEU A 171 7.63 2.61 19.12
CA LEU A 171 6.68 3.02 20.16
C LEU A 171 6.52 4.53 20.22
N GLY A 172 7.62 5.29 20.14
CA GLY A 172 7.58 6.74 20.13
C GLY A 172 6.84 7.30 18.92
N GLY A 173 7.05 6.73 17.74
CA GLY A 173 6.30 7.06 16.54
C GLY A 173 4.81 6.81 16.70
N LEU A 174 4.43 5.65 17.22
CA LEU A 174 3.03 5.28 17.43
C LEU A 174 2.35 6.25 18.42
N ILE A 175 2.93 6.43 19.61
CA ILE A 175 2.36 7.28 20.67
C ILE A 175 2.23 8.73 20.19
N ALA A 176 3.31 9.31 19.62
CA ALA A 176 3.28 10.68 19.13
C ALA A 176 2.22 10.88 18.04
N THR A 177 2.10 9.94 17.11
CA THR A 177 1.09 10.02 16.05
C THR A 177 -0.32 9.95 16.60
N VAL A 178 -0.61 9.02 17.51
CA VAL A 178 -1.94 8.93 18.16
C VAL A 178 -2.28 10.23 18.86
N VAL A 179 -1.36 10.77 19.66
CA VAL A 179 -1.59 12.05 20.38
C VAL A 179 -1.85 13.20 19.42
N ILE A 180 -1.03 13.35 18.37
CA ILE A 180 -1.20 14.45 17.40
C ILE A 180 -2.51 14.31 16.63
N VAL A 181 -2.84 13.12 16.16
CA VAL A 181 -4.07 12.89 15.38
C VAL A 181 -5.31 13.14 16.22
N THR A 182 -5.30 12.69 17.48
CA THR A 182 -6.44 12.92 18.39
C THR A 182 -6.61 14.38 18.80
N LEU A 183 -5.53 15.14 18.89
CA LEU A 183 -5.60 16.57 19.25
C LEU A 183 -5.93 17.48 18.07
N VAL A 184 -5.42 17.15 16.87
CA VAL A 184 -5.54 18.04 15.70
C VAL A 184 -6.79 17.76 14.87
N PHE A 185 -7.28 16.50 14.86
CA PHE A 185 -8.38 16.10 13.97
C PHE A 185 -9.67 15.63 14.67
N PRO A 186 -10.03 16.10 15.88
CA PRO A 186 -11.25 15.66 16.54
C PRO A 186 -12.53 15.91 15.72
N PRO A 187 -12.66 17.00 14.92
CA PRO A 187 -13.87 17.25 14.14
C PRO A 187 -14.14 16.23 13.03
N TYR A 188 -13.10 15.55 12.52
CA TYR A 188 -13.22 14.61 11.40
C TYR A 188 -13.55 13.18 11.83
N PHE A 189 -13.21 12.83 13.07
CA PHE A 189 -13.44 11.47 13.58
C PHE A 189 -14.69 11.36 14.43
N GLY A 190 -15.24 12.49 14.95
CA GLY A 190 -16.37 12.46 15.88
C GLY A 190 -16.11 11.48 17.03
N ASN A 191 -17.17 10.90 17.60
CA ASN A 191 -17.01 9.81 18.58
C ASN A 191 -16.76 8.43 17.92
N ALA A 192 -16.74 8.34 16.61
CA ALA A 192 -16.63 7.06 15.88
C ALA A 192 -15.25 6.41 16.00
N TRP A 193 -14.19 7.17 16.29
CA TRP A 193 -12.85 6.63 16.49
C TRP A 193 -12.71 5.84 17.80
N LEU A 194 -13.51 6.17 18.83
CA LEU A 194 -13.59 5.42 20.09
C LEU A 194 -14.23 4.04 19.93
N LEU A 195 -15.02 3.84 18.88
CA LEU A 195 -15.66 2.57 18.56
C LEU A 195 -14.81 1.67 17.64
N ALA A 196 -13.71 2.19 17.13
CA ALA A 196 -12.79 1.48 16.25
C ALA A 196 -11.53 0.92 16.96
N LEU A 197 -11.40 1.19 18.27
CA LEU A 197 -10.44 0.57 19.17
C LEU A 197 -11.07 -0.62 19.89
#